data_66e892286b8afb741db11c36672948a3
#
_entry.id   66e892286b8afb741db11c36672948a3
#
_cell.length_a   1.000
_cell.length_b   1.000
_cell.length_c   1.000
_cell.angle_alpha   90.00
_cell.angle_beta   90.00
_cell.angle_gamma   90.00
#
_symmetry.space_group_name_H-M   'P 1'
#
loop_
_entity.id
_entity.type
_entity.pdbx_description
1 polymer ?
#
loop_
_entity_poly.entity_id
_entity_poly.type
_entity_poly.pdbx_seq_one_letter_code
_entity_poly.pdbx_strand_id
1 'polypeptide(L)'
;MSLQGKYEGKEIRYTICPVGNSSFIAHKKGWINEGLSKLGVKASLLYSLPRERWVAHYNHHDDALFREGGNIPPLWAKARGEELLLIGLTFLDQKQYILVKADSPIDSVEQLRQHKLGYQSRPEFLIDFYKATALRGFETALAARGVTKAEVTLVELPVTEAYIDQQSDKRSNSGKREIEALENGEVDAIYTRGTRAQKLLDSGNYKVIYDISADANHVFPITNSYPNILTVSRRLAEEAPEVVIEYIKQLLRAAEWAKHNRSEVLELFAEQTHGTPGQVANSRPFDFHRHLATELSERGLLALESQKRLLFDLGIIDQDFAIEKWADGRFLKAALAETGQVLTPAI
;
A
#
# COMPACT_ATOMS: atom_id res chain seq x y z
N MET A 1 32.63 17.34 14.81
CA MET A 1 31.52 17.48 15.80
C MET A 1 30.63 16.30 15.58
N SER A 2 30.50 15.40 16.56
CA SER A 2 29.65 14.22 16.44
C SER A 2 28.19 14.68 16.39
N LEU A 3 27.43 14.13 15.45
CA LEU A 3 25.98 14.35 15.27
C LEU A 3 25.14 13.74 16.43
N GLN A 4 25.79 13.24 17.48
CA GLN A 4 25.16 12.75 18.69
C GLN A 4 24.60 13.95 19.45
N GLY A 5 23.28 14.05 19.58
CA GLY A 5 22.73 14.89 20.61
C GLY A 5 21.42 15.62 20.36
N LYS A 6 20.99 15.86 19.12
CA LYS A 6 19.78 16.69 18.89
C LYS A 6 18.46 15.96 19.13
N TYR A 7 18.46 14.63 18.96
CA TYR A 7 17.29 13.76 19.12
C TYR A 7 17.41 12.74 20.27
N GLU A 8 18.54 12.73 20.99
CA GLU A 8 18.72 11.87 22.16
C GLU A 8 17.62 12.10 23.21
N GLY A 9 17.01 11.03 23.73
CA GLY A 9 15.90 11.08 24.67
C GLY A 9 14.54 11.45 24.06
N LYS A 10 14.45 11.68 22.75
CA LYS A 10 13.20 11.96 22.05
C LYS A 10 12.53 10.68 21.54
N GLU A 11 11.28 10.80 21.17
CA GLU A 11 10.46 9.71 20.66
C GLU A 11 10.05 10.01 19.20
N ILE A 12 10.22 9.01 18.34
CA ILE A 12 9.63 8.99 17.00
C ILE A 12 8.40 8.08 16.97
N ARG A 13 7.50 8.33 16.03
CA ARG A 13 6.37 7.46 15.72
C ARG A 13 6.56 6.79 14.37
N TYR A 14 6.05 5.58 14.26
CA TYR A 14 5.95 4.92 12.97
C TYR A 14 4.61 4.23 12.81
N THR A 15 4.17 4.09 11.58
CA THR A 15 2.92 3.42 11.25
C THR A 15 3.07 2.57 10.00
N ILE A 16 2.37 1.45 9.99
CA ILE A 16 2.53 0.38 9.01
C ILE A 16 1.16 -0.02 8.48
N CYS A 17 0.96 0.05 7.15
CA CYS A 17 -0.24 -0.51 6.53
C CYS A 17 -0.22 -2.05 6.54
N PRO A 18 -1.37 -2.71 6.68
CA PRO A 18 -1.47 -4.17 6.70
C PRO A 18 -1.41 -4.76 5.28
N VAL A 19 -0.28 -4.61 4.61
CA VAL A 19 -0.09 -5.03 3.20
C VAL A 19 1.03 -6.05 3.00
N GLY A 20 1.74 -6.40 4.07
CA GLY A 20 2.89 -7.31 4.04
C GLY A 20 4.14 -6.61 3.49
N ASN A 21 4.87 -5.88 4.33
CA ASN A 21 6.04 -5.09 3.99
C ASN A 21 7.21 -5.32 4.97
N SER A 22 8.37 -4.74 4.64
CA SER A 22 9.58 -4.86 5.45
C SER A 22 9.45 -4.19 6.82
N SER A 23 8.72 -3.08 6.94
CA SER A 23 8.47 -2.45 8.25
C SER A 23 7.73 -3.37 9.20
N PHE A 24 6.76 -4.17 8.71
CA PHE A 24 6.06 -5.11 9.58
C PHE A 24 6.99 -6.20 10.11
N ILE A 25 7.87 -6.74 9.25
CA ILE A 25 8.89 -7.71 9.66
C ILE A 25 9.82 -7.08 10.71
N ALA A 26 10.36 -5.89 10.43
CA ALA A 26 11.27 -5.17 11.33
C ALA A 26 10.61 -4.86 12.69
N HIS A 27 9.31 -4.49 12.68
CA HIS A 27 8.51 -4.29 13.87
C HIS A 27 8.36 -5.58 14.69
N LYS A 28 7.92 -6.67 14.08
CA LYS A 28 7.68 -7.96 14.74
C LYS A 28 8.97 -8.57 15.30
N LYS A 29 10.11 -8.35 14.63
CA LYS A 29 11.44 -8.78 15.10
C LYS A 29 12.06 -7.81 16.13
N GLY A 30 11.43 -6.67 16.43
CA GLY A 30 11.93 -5.67 17.37
C GLY A 30 13.11 -4.83 16.85
N TRP A 31 13.48 -4.97 15.58
CA TRP A 31 14.68 -4.35 15.00
C TRP A 31 14.60 -2.83 14.90
N ILE A 32 13.41 -2.26 14.66
CA ILE A 32 13.24 -0.80 14.67
C ILE A 32 13.68 -0.22 16.01
N ASN A 33 13.18 -0.78 17.12
CA ASN A 33 13.55 -0.34 18.46
C ASN A 33 15.00 -0.65 18.79
N GLU A 34 15.52 -1.82 18.40
CA GLU A 34 16.92 -2.21 18.58
C GLU A 34 17.87 -1.20 17.91
N GLY A 35 17.60 -0.83 16.66
CA GLY A 35 18.43 0.12 15.92
C GLY A 35 18.39 1.53 16.53
N LEU A 36 17.18 2.06 16.72
CA LEU A 36 16.99 3.43 17.18
C LEU A 36 17.42 3.66 18.63
N SER A 37 17.32 2.64 19.50
CA SER A 37 17.83 2.74 20.86
C SER A 37 19.33 2.98 20.95
N LYS A 38 20.11 2.53 19.95
CA LYS A 38 21.56 2.81 19.86
C LYS A 38 21.86 4.30 19.65
N LEU A 39 20.88 5.06 19.12
CA LEU A 39 20.91 6.50 18.97
C LEU A 39 20.25 7.24 20.15
N GLY A 40 19.85 6.52 21.21
CA GLY A 40 19.11 7.09 22.31
C GLY A 40 17.67 7.52 21.97
N VAL A 41 17.11 7.02 20.86
CA VAL A 41 15.78 7.37 20.38
C VAL A 41 14.80 6.25 20.66
N LYS A 42 13.65 6.59 21.24
CA LYS A 42 12.52 5.65 21.42
C LYS A 42 11.65 5.65 20.16
N ALA A 43 11.21 4.49 19.75
CA ALA A 43 10.25 4.34 18.65
C ALA A 43 8.93 3.73 19.14
N SER A 44 7.81 4.37 18.81
CA SER A 44 6.48 3.90 19.17
C SER A 44 5.61 3.69 17.93
N LEU A 45 4.88 2.58 17.89
CA LEU A 45 3.88 2.37 16.87
C LEU A 45 2.75 3.38 17.06
N LEU A 46 2.36 4.10 15.98
CA LEU A 46 1.31 5.12 16.05
C LEU A 46 0.02 4.58 16.68
N TYR A 47 -0.33 3.32 16.38
CA TYR A 47 -1.53 2.67 16.89
C TYR A 47 -1.45 2.23 18.38
N SER A 48 -0.30 2.39 19.03
CA SER A 48 -0.19 2.26 20.49
C SER A 48 -0.52 3.54 21.25
N LEU A 49 -0.69 4.65 20.52
CA LEU A 49 -1.07 5.95 21.08
C LEU A 49 -2.59 6.09 21.21
N PRO A 50 -3.10 7.13 21.91
CA PRO A 50 -4.52 7.47 21.93
C PRO A 50 -5.12 7.57 20.51
N ARG A 51 -6.36 7.11 20.36
CA ARG A 51 -7.01 6.87 19.06
C ARG A 51 -7.09 8.11 18.18
N GLU A 52 -7.26 9.27 18.75
CA GLU A 52 -7.29 10.57 18.06
C GLU A 52 -5.96 10.90 17.35
N ARG A 53 -4.85 10.28 17.75
CA ARG A 53 -3.56 10.43 17.08
C ARG A 53 -3.44 9.58 15.82
N TRP A 54 -4.27 8.57 15.65
CA TRP A 54 -4.18 7.61 14.53
C TRP A 54 -4.45 8.24 13.16
N VAL A 55 -5.16 9.37 13.15
CA VAL A 55 -5.41 10.14 11.92
C VAL A 55 -4.12 10.57 11.22
N ALA A 56 -3.01 10.70 11.96
CA ALA A 56 -1.70 11.01 11.40
C ALA A 56 -1.21 9.97 10.37
N HIS A 57 -1.74 8.73 10.41
CA HIS A 57 -1.52 7.73 9.36
C HIS A 57 -1.98 8.21 7.97
N TYR A 58 -2.97 9.09 7.92
CA TYR A 58 -3.57 9.60 6.68
C TYR A 58 -3.15 11.03 6.37
N ASN A 59 -3.22 11.94 7.35
CA ASN A 59 -2.97 13.36 7.15
C ASN A 59 -1.51 13.79 7.40
N HIS A 60 -0.67 12.91 7.97
CA HIS A 60 0.74 13.16 8.28
C HIS A 60 1.01 14.31 9.27
N HIS A 61 0.00 14.75 10.03
CA HIS A 61 0.15 15.79 11.05
C HIS A 61 0.90 15.28 12.28
N ASP A 62 2.16 14.92 12.11
CA ASP A 62 3.07 14.52 13.16
C ASP A 62 4.53 14.72 12.71
N ASP A 63 5.23 15.64 13.37
CA ASP A 63 6.58 16.08 13.01
C ASP A 63 7.69 15.04 13.20
N ALA A 64 7.37 13.86 13.74
CA ALA A 64 8.33 12.79 13.97
C ALA A 64 7.77 11.43 13.51
N LEU A 65 7.04 11.42 12.39
CA LEU A 65 6.36 10.24 11.86
C LEU A 65 7.12 9.62 10.70
N PHE A 66 7.33 8.29 10.79
CA PHE A 66 7.58 7.43 9.64
C PHE A 66 6.29 6.71 9.26
N ARG A 67 6.00 6.64 7.97
CA ARG A 67 4.86 5.88 7.46
C ARG A 67 5.26 5.01 6.28
N GLU A 68 5.10 3.70 6.42
CA GLU A 68 5.16 2.79 5.29
C GLU A 68 3.78 2.23 4.98
N GLY A 69 3.35 2.39 3.73
CA GLY A 69 2.02 1.95 3.34
C GLY A 69 1.58 2.37 1.95
N GLY A 70 0.29 2.28 1.71
CA GLY A 70 -0.33 2.67 0.45
C GLY A 70 0.00 4.09 0.04
N ASN A 71 0.11 4.30 -1.27
CA ASN A 71 0.59 5.57 -1.85
C ASN A 71 -0.47 6.69 -1.89
N ILE A 72 -1.76 6.36 -1.90
CA ILE A 72 -2.83 7.35 -2.06
C ILE A 72 -2.86 8.36 -0.90
N PRO A 73 -2.85 7.98 0.39
CA PRO A 73 -2.89 8.96 1.47
C PRO A 73 -1.70 9.93 1.47
N PRO A 74 -0.43 9.51 1.29
CA PRO A 74 0.69 10.46 1.24
C PRO A 74 0.68 11.36 0.00
N LEU A 75 0.21 10.87 -1.17
CA LEU A 75 0.01 11.71 -2.35
C LEU A 75 -1.02 12.80 -2.07
N TRP A 76 -2.12 12.44 -1.42
CA TRP A 76 -3.14 13.40 -1.00
C TRP A 76 -2.62 14.41 0.03
N ALA A 77 -1.90 13.95 1.05
CA ALA A 77 -1.32 14.83 2.05
C ALA A 77 -0.32 15.80 1.41
N LYS A 78 0.55 15.32 0.51
CA LYS A 78 1.52 16.16 -0.20
C LYS A 78 0.85 17.20 -1.09
N ALA A 79 -0.20 16.83 -1.82
CA ALA A 79 -0.99 17.76 -2.62
C ALA A 79 -1.64 18.88 -1.78
N ARG A 80 -1.91 18.64 -0.51
CA ARG A 80 -2.43 19.64 0.45
C ARG A 80 -1.35 20.49 1.13
N GLY A 81 -0.09 20.31 0.73
CA GLY A 81 1.01 21.10 1.26
C GLY A 81 1.70 20.53 2.50
N GLU A 82 1.37 19.31 2.91
CA GLU A 82 2.02 18.70 4.06
C GLU A 82 3.52 18.52 3.85
N GLU A 83 4.27 18.80 4.90
CA GLU A 83 5.72 18.78 4.90
C GLU A 83 6.25 17.36 5.21
N LEU A 84 6.20 16.50 4.20
CA LEU A 84 6.74 15.12 4.24
C LEU A 84 7.67 14.88 3.05
N LEU A 85 8.59 13.94 3.22
CA LEU A 85 9.50 13.46 2.17
C LEU A 85 9.17 12.02 1.80
N LEU A 86 9.27 11.70 0.51
CA LEU A 86 9.29 10.35 0.00
C LEU A 86 10.74 9.85 0.07
N ILE A 87 11.03 8.87 0.93
CA ILE A 87 12.38 8.36 1.17
C ILE A 87 12.60 6.92 0.72
N GLY A 88 11.54 6.28 0.22
CA GLY A 88 11.63 4.93 -0.32
C GLY A 88 10.29 4.42 -0.82
N LEU A 89 10.36 3.37 -1.60
CA LEU A 89 9.21 2.63 -2.10
C LEU A 89 9.55 1.14 -2.26
N THR A 90 8.52 0.31 -2.27
CA THR A 90 8.65 -1.14 -2.41
C THR A 90 7.54 -1.65 -3.32
N PHE A 91 7.89 -2.49 -4.28
CA PHE A 91 6.89 -3.14 -5.13
C PHE A 91 6.35 -4.39 -4.43
N LEU A 92 5.15 -4.25 -3.85
CA LEU A 92 4.47 -5.35 -3.16
C LEU A 92 3.54 -6.08 -4.14
N ASP A 93 4.11 -7.01 -4.91
CA ASP A 93 3.37 -7.78 -5.88
C ASP A 93 2.21 -8.53 -5.23
N GLN A 94 1.01 -8.21 -5.65
CA GLN A 94 -0.23 -8.86 -5.24
C GLN A 94 -1.08 -9.12 -6.47
N LYS A 95 -1.66 -10.32 -6.55
CA LYS A 95 -2.60 -10.64 -7.61
C LYS A 95 -3.83 -9.74 -7.53
N GLN A 96 -4.29 -9.28 -8.68
CA GLN A 96 -5.39 -8.34 -8.84
C GLN A 96 -6.37 -8.87 -9.88
N TYR A 97 -7.64 -8.93 -9.52
CA TYR A 97 -8.63 -9.59 -10.33
C TYR A 97 -9.90 -8.77 -10.52
N ILE A 98 -10.51 -8.98 -11.70
CA ILE A 98 -11.94 -8.73 -11.89
C ILE A 98 -12.65 -10.05 -11.65
N LEU A 99 -13.56 -10.06 -10.66
CA LEU A 99 -14.34 -11.22 -10.26
C LEU A 99 -15.81 -11.04 -10.62
N VAL A 100 -16.41 -12.17 -10.97
CA VAL A 100 -17.87 -12.34 -11.11
C VAL A 100 -18.29 -13.57 -10.29
N LYS A 101 -19.59 -13.79 -10.13
CA LYS A 101 -20.10 -15.04 -9.52
C LYS A 101 -19.68 -16.26 -10.36
N ALA A 102 -19.48 -17.40 -9.72
CA ALA A 102 -19.03 -18.62 -10.39
C ALA A 102 -20.02 -19.08 -11.48
N ASP A 103 -21.31 -18.88 -11.26
CA ASP A 103 -22.42 -19.21 -12.18
C ASP A 103 -22.73 -18.11 -13.21
N SER A 104 -22.02 -16.99 -13.19
CA SER A 104 -22.21 -15.89 -14.15
C SER A 104 -21.88 -16.34 -15.58
N PRO A 105 -22.66 -15.93 -16.60
CA PRO A 105 -22.34 -16.18 -18.00
C PRO A 105 -21.17 -15.32 -18.52
N ILE A 106 -20.67 -14.36 -17.71
CA ILE A 106 -19.59 -13.47 -18.09
C ILE A 106 -18.25 -14.17 -17.85
N ASP A 107 -17.45 -14.34 -18.91
CA ASP A 107 -16.16 -15.04 -18.89
C ASP A 107 -14.97 -14.15 -19.32
N SER A 108 -15.24 -12.94 -19.76
CA SER A 108 -14.18 -12.02 -20.19
C SER A 108 -14.54 -10.55 -19.93
N VAL A 109 -13.54 -9.65 -19.97
CA VAL A 109 -13.74 -8.21 -19.80
C VAL A 109 -14.54 -7.61 -20.94
N GLU A 110 -14.40 -8.13 -22.16
CA GLU A 110 -15.15 -7.67 -23.33
C GLU A 110 -16.67 -7.86 -23.18
N GLN A 111 -17.07 -8.88 -22.40
CA GLN A 111 -18.47 -9.14 -22.08
C GLN A 111 -19.04 -8.22 -20.99
N LEU A 112 -18.19 -7.41 -20.33
CA LEU A 112 -18.66 -6.42 -19.35
C LEU A 112 -19.40 -5.23 -19.98
N ARG A 113 -19.41 -5.10 -21.30
CA ARG A 113 -20.20 -4.05 -21.98
C ARG A 113 -21.67 -4.14 -21.57
N GLN A 114 -22.24 -2.99 -21.19
CA GLN A 114 -23.61 -2.82 -20.66
C GLN A 114 -23.86 -3.46 -19.28
N HIS A 115 -22.82 -3.99 -18.62
CA HIS A 115 -22.89 -4.55 -17.28
C HIS A 115 -22.52 -3.53 -16.20
N LYS A 116 -22.88 -3.86 -14.94
CA LYS A 116 -22.67 -3.05 -13.75
C LYS A 116 -21.42 -3.50 -13.00
N LEU A 117 -20.48 -2.60 -12.81
CA LEU A 117 -19.24 -2.82 -12.08
C LEU A 117 -19.29 -2.10 -10.73
N GLY A 118 -19.28 -2.84 -9.63
CA GLY A 118 -19.43 -2.30 -8.29
C GLY A 118 -18.10 -1.92 -7.64
N TYR A 119 -18.06 -0.75 -7.02
CA TYR A 119 -16.96 -0.33 -6.18
C TYR A 119 -17.43 0.31 -4.89
N GLN A 120 -16.77 -0.05 -3.80
CA GLN A 120 -17.02 0.55 -2.50
C GLN A 120 -16.55 1.99 -2.47
N SER A 121 -17.34 2.88 -1.88
CA SER A 121 -16.93 4.23 -1.52
C SER A 121 -17.11 4.47 -0.01
N ARG A 122 -16.33 5.41 0.51
CA ARG A 122 -16.34 5.80 1.93
C ARG A 122 -16.35 7.31 2.04
N PRO A 123 -17.51 7.95 1.82
CA PRO A 123 -17.63 9.41 1.79
C PRO A 123 -17.25 10.08 3.11
N GLU A 124 -17.37 9.36 4.25
CA GLU A 124 -16.98 9.85 5.57
C GLU A 124 -15.48 9.80 5.84
N PHE A 125 -14.68 9.18 4.92
CA PHE A 125 -13.25 9.11 5.08
C PHE A 125 -12.58 10.42 4.70
N LEU A 126 -11.48 10.73 5.39
CA LEU A 126 -10.62 11.84 5.04
C LEU A 126 -10.11 11.74 3.59
N ILE A 127 -9.88 10.51 3.12
CA ILE A 127 -9.54 10.20 1.74
C ILE A 127 -10.07 8.81 1.36
N ASP A 128 -10.85 8.75 0.28
CA ASP A 128 -11.43 7.49 -0.20
C ASP A 128 -10.46 6.72 -1.11
N PHE A 129 -9.47 6.08 -0.50
CA PHE A 129 -8.51 5.24 -1.20
C PHE A 129 -9.12 3.90 -1.68
N TYR A 130 -10.26 3.47 -1.15
CA TYR A 130 -10.98 2.28 -1.64
C TYR A 130 -11.57 2.54 -3.02
N LYS A 131 -12.33 3.61 -3.16
CA LYS A 131 -12.87 4.08 -4.44
C LYS A 131 -11.76 4.24 -5.49
N ALA A 132 -10.71 4.99 -5.15
CA ALA A 132 -9.60 5.21 -6.08
C ALA A 132 -8.93 3.90 -6.52
N THR A 133 -8.74 2.95 -5.60
CA THR A 133 -8.10 1.66 -5.90
C THR A 133 -8.97 0.80 -6.83
N ALA A 134 -10.27 0.72 -6.58
CA ALA A 134 -11.18 -0.06 -7.41
C ALA A 134 -11.34 0.54 -8.81
N LEU A 135 -11.49 1.87 -8.89
CA LEU A 135 -11.59 2.58 -10.17
C LEU A 135 -10.31 2.41 -11.01
N ARG A 136 -9.11 2.44 -10.40
CA ARG A 136 -7.85 2.12 -11.08
C ARG A 136 -7.87 0.69 -11.64
N GLY A 137 -8.31 -0.27 -10.83
CA GLY A 137 -8.39 -1.67 -11.28
C GLY A 137 -9.33 -1.85 -12.47
N PHE A 138 -10.53 -1.26 -12.43
CA PHE A 138 -11.46 -1.30 -13.54
C PHE A 138 -10.90 -0.61 -14.79
N GLU A 139 -10.38 0.61 -14.63
CA GLU A 139 -9.78 1.35 -15.76
C GLU A 139 -8.68 0.53 -16.45
N THR A 140 -7.81 -0.09 -15.66
CA THR A 140 -6.72 -0.94 -16.15
C THR A 140 -7.27 -2.15 -16.92
N ALA A 141 -8.24 -2.88 -16.33
CA ALA A 141 -8.81 -4.06 -16.96
C ALA A 141 -9.59 -3.74 -18.25
N LEU A 142 -10.41 -2.69 -18.22
CA LEU A 142 -11.22 -2.27 -19.36
C LEU A 142 -10.32 -1.80 -20.52
N ALA A 143 -9.33 -0.94 -20.24
CA ALA A 143 -8.40 -0.44 -21.25
C ALA A 143 -7.59 -1.55 -21.92
N ALA A 144 -7.18 -2.57 -21.15
CA ALA A 144 -6.43 -3.72 -21.67
C ALA A 144 -7.20 -4.54 -22.73
N ARG A 145 -8.52 -4.46 -22.71
CA ARG A 145 -9.42 -5.20 -23.59
C ARG A 145 -10.23 -4.29 -24.53
N GLY A 146 -9.84 -3.03 -24.67
CA GLY A 146 -10.50 -2.08 -25.57
C GLY A 146 -11.96 -1.80 -25.20
N VAL A 147 -12.30 -1.88 -23.91
CA VAL A 147 -13.60 -1.48 -23.38
C VAL A 147 -13.48 -0.11 -22.75
N THR A 148 -14.36 0.81 -23.08
CA THR A 148 -14.36 2.17 -22.54
C THR A 148 -15.26 2.27 -21.30
N LYS A 149 -15.00 3.26 -20.44
CA LYS A 149 -15.87 3.55 -19.28
C LYS A 149 -17.32 3.85 -19.67
N ALA A 150 -17.55 4.38 -20.86
CA ALA A 150 -18.90 4.70 -21.37
C ALA A 150 -19.71 3.45 -21.75
N GLU A 151 -19.05 2.31 -21.96
CA GLU A 151 -19.69 1.05 -22.32
C GLU A 151 -20.10 0.20 -21.12
N VAL A 152 -19.76 0.62 -19.89
CA VAL A 152 -20.09 -0.05 -18.63
C VAL A 152 -20.84 0.90 -17.69
N THR A 153 -21.53 0.35 -16.68
CA THR A 153 -22.13 1.15 -15.61
C THR A 153 -21.31 0.99 -14.34
N LEU A 154 -20.61 2.05 -13.90
CA LEU A 154 -19.92 2.06 -12.62
C LEU A 154 -20.92 2.36 -11.49
N VAL A 155 -21.08 1.42 -10.55
CA VAL A 155 -22.02 1.52 -9.44
C VAL A 155 -21.26 1.81 -8.15
N GLU A 156 -21.51 2.98 -7.60
CA GLU A 156 -20.95 3.38 -6.30
C GLU A 156 -21.74 2.72 -5.16
N LEU A 157 -21.03 2.06 -4.25
CA LEU A 157 -21.58 1.31 -3.12
C LEU A 157 -21.09 1.95 -1.81
N PRO A 158 -21.81 2.97 -1.30
CA PRO A 158 -21.35 3.71 -0.13
C PRO A 158 -21.38 2.87 1.15
N VAL A 159 -20.36 3.09 1.98
CA VAL A 159 -20.21 2.53 3.33
C VAL A 159 -19.98 3.67 4.31
N THR A 160 -20.84 3.79 5.31
CA THR A 160 -20.86 4.89 6.30
C THR A 160 -20.13 4.53 7.58
N GLU A 161 -18.89 4.03 7.49
CA GLU A 161 -18.07 3.76 8.66
C GLU A 161 -17.00 4.84 8.81
N ALA A 162 -16.85 5.41 10.01
CA ALA A 162 -15.77 6.36 10.28
C ALA A 162 -14.39 5.71 10.09
N TYR A 163 -13.44 6.43 9.49
CA TYR A 163 -12.09 5.90 9.20
C TYR A 163 -11.35 5.41 10.46
N ILE A 164 -11.63 6.00 11.62
CA ILE A 164 -11.06 5.61 12.92
C ILE A 164 -11.55 4.20 13.33
N ASP A 165 -12.75 3.82 12.96
CA ASP A 165 -13.33 2.51 13.33
C ASP A 165 -12.68 1.36 12.56
N GLN A 166 -12.08 1.62 11.42
CA GLN A 166 -11.39 0.60 10.62
C GLN A 166 -10.04 0.16 11.18
N GLN A 167 -9.48 0.89 12.10
CA GLN A 167 -8.20 0.55 12.74
C GLN A 167 -8.37 -0.30 14.00
N SER A 168 -9.63 -0.57 14.38
CA SER A 168 -9.98 -1.61 15.36
C SER A 168 -9.99 -3.00 14.70
N ASP A 169 -10.10 -4.06 15.50
CA ASP A 169 -10.18 -5.46 15.04
C ASP A 169 -11.32 -5.77 14.05
N LYS A 170 -12.19 -4.79 13.77
CA LYS A 170 -13.28 -4.86 12.80
C LYS A 170 -12.87 -4.64 11.33
N ARG A 171 -11.58 -4.63 10.99
CA ARG A 171 -11.09 -4.55 9.60
C ARG A 171 -11.61 -5.64 8.65
N SER A 172 -12.26 -6.66 9.19
CA SER A 172 -12.90 -7.73 8.43
C SER A 172 -14.03 -7.26 7.49
N ASN A 173 -14.56 -6.04 7.69
CA ASN A 173 -15.65 -5.49 6.87
C ASN A 173 -15.19 -4.77 5.59
N SER A 174 -13.89 -4.62 5.37
CA SER A 174 -13.38 -4.03 4.12
C SER A 174 -13.84 -4.88 2.92
N GLY A 175 -14.63 -4.27 2.03
CA GLY A 175 -15.15 -4.89 0.82
C GLY A 175 -16.33 -5.84 0.99
N LYS A 176 -16.93 -5.91 2.15
CA LYS A 176 -18.14 -6.70 2.38
C LYS A 176 -19.31 -6.20 1.52
N ARG A 177 -19.44 -4.88 1.38
CA ARG A 177 -20.53 -4.26 0.60
C ARG A 177 -20.49 -4.61 -0.90
N GLU A 178 -19.29 -4.70 -1.48
CA GLU A 178 -19.13 -5.11 -2.90
C GLU A 178 -19.54 -6.57 -3.09
N ILE A 179 -19.19 -7.44 -2.12
CA ILE A 179 -19.54 -8.86 -2.15
C ILE A 179 -21.06 -9.01 -2.02
N GLU A 180 -21.68 -8.35 -1.06
CA GLU A 180 -23.15 -8.35 -0.90
C GLU A 180 -23.86 -7.85 -2.16
N ALA A 181 -23.35 -6.79 -2.78
CA ALA A 181 -23.92 -6.26 -4.02
C ALA A 181 -23.81 -7.25 -5.19
N LEU A 182 -22.68 -7.98 -5.29
CA LEU A 182 -22.50 -9.00 -6.31
C LEU A 182 -23.40 -10.21 -6.06
N GLU A 183 -23.54 -10.66 -4.81
CA GLU A 183 -24.40 -11.77 -4.44
C GLU A 183 -25.90 -11.46 -4.68
N ASN A 184 -26.31 -10.24 -4.37
CA ASN A 184 -27.69 -9.76 -4.57
C ASN A 184 -28.01 -9.39 -6.03
N GLY A 185 -27.04 -9.41 -6.95
CA GLY A 185 -27.24 -9.02 -8.34
C GLY A 185 -27.42 -7.50 -8.54
N GLU A 186 -27.02 -6.69 -7.57
CA GLU A 186 -26.96 -5.21 -7.72
C GLU A 186 -25.89 -4.81 -8.73
N VAL A 187 -24.79 -5.60 -8.78
CA VAL A 187 -23.68 -5.46 -9.71
C VAL A 187 -23.29 -6.82 -10.30
N ASP A 188 -22.62 -6.81 -11.44
CA ASP A 188 -22.23 -8.01 -12.18
C ASP A 188 -20.77 -8.40 -11.95
N ALA A 189 -19.91 -7.42 -11.65
CA ALA A 189 -18.49 -7.64 -11.42
C ALA A 189 -17.94 -6.71 -10.33
N ILE A 190 -16.86 -7.16 -9.67
CA ILE A 190 -16.10 -6.39 -8.68
C ILE A 190 -14.60 -6.49 -8.93
N TYR A 191 -13.86 -5.48 -8.46
CA TYR A 191 -12.40 -5.53 -8.37
C TYR A 191 -11.96 -6.02 -6.99
N THR A 192 -10.98 -6.91 -6.94
CA THR A 192 -10.38 -7.36 -5.69
C THR A 192 -8.90 -7.73 -5.87
N ARG A 193 -8.16 -7.86 -4.75
CA ARG A 193 -6.73 -8.15 -4.79
C ARG A 193 -6.20 -8.84 -3.54
N GLY A 194 -5.00 -9.42 -3.68
CA GLY A 194 -4.22 -9.99 -2.58
C GLY A 194 -4.96 -11.09 -1.82
N THR A 195 -4.66 -11.22 -0.54
CA THR A 195 -5.22 -12.27 0.34
C THR A 195 -6.75 -12.26 0.39
N ARG A 196 -7.39 -11.07 0.25
CA ARG A 196 -8.84 -10.97 0.18
C ARG A 196 -9.39 -11.66 -1.07
N ALA A 197 -8.79 -11.41 -2.23
CA ALA A 197 -9.19 -12.08 -3.47
C ALA A 197 -9.08 -13.61 -3.34
N GLN A 198 -7.98 -14.07 -2.75
CA GLN A 198 -7.79 -15.51 -2.54
C GLN A 198 -8.85 -16.13 -1.64
N LYS A 199 -9.27 -15.44 -0.57
CA LYS A 199 -10.38 -15.90 0.29
C LYS A 199 -11.69 -16.08 -0.48
N LEU A 200 -11.99 -15.16 -1.40
CA LEU A 200 -13.18 -15.25 -2.24
C LEU A 200 -13.09 -16.44 -3.20
N LEU A 201 -11.95 -16.65 -3.84
CA LEU A 201 -11.73 -17.77 -4.73
C LEU A 201 -11.76 -19.12 -4.01
N ASP A 202 -11.22 -19.21 -2.80
CA ASP A 202 -11.23 -20.42 -1.97
C ASP A 202 -12.66 -20.85 -1.60
N SER A 203 -13.64 -19.93 -1.60
CA SER A 203 -15.05 -20.28 -1.35
C SER A 203 -15.72 -21.03 -2.49
N GLY A 204 -15.16 -20.99 -3.70
CA GLY A 204 -15.75 -21.55 -4.91
C GLY A 204 -16.96 -20.79 -5.48
N ASN A 205 -17.39 -19.69 -4.85
CA ASN A 205 -18.56 -18.92 -5.25
C ASN A 205 -18.27 -17.89 -6.35
N TYR A 206 -16.99 -17.64 -6.66
CA TYR A 206 -16.55 -16.62 -7.60
C TYR A 206 -15.54 -17.16 -8.60
N LYS A 207 -15.48 -16.56 -9.77
CA LYS A 207 -14.46 -16.84 -10.78
C LYS A 207 -13.75 -15.56 -11.23
N VAL A 208 -12.50 -15.73 -11.67
CA VAL A 208 -11.69 -14.67 -12.28
C VAL A 208 -12.04 -14.59 -13.76
N ILE A 209 -12.43 -13.39 -14.22
CA ILE A 209 -12.57 -13.12 -15.67
C ILE A 209 -11.38 -12.36 -16.22
N TYR A 210 -10.56 -11.75 -15.34
CA TYR A 210 -9.33 -11.09 -15.73
C TYR A 210 -8.35 -10.99 -14.57
N ASP A 211 -7.10 -11.41 -14.82
CA ASP A 211 -5.95 -11.24 -13.91
C ASP A 211 -5.10 -10.06 -14.39
N ILE A 212 -5.29 -8.90 -13.75
CA ILE A 212 -4.55 -7.67 -14.08
C ILE A 212 -3.04 -7.86 -13.83
N SER A 213 -2.68 -8.63 -12.81
CA SER A 213 -1.28 -8.83 -12.42
C SER A 213 -0.49 -9.75 -13.36
N ALA A 214 -1.18 -10.58 -14.13
CA ALA A 214 -0.58 -11.52 -15.08
C ALA A 214 -0.53 -10.98 -16.52
N ASP A 215 -1.12 -9.82 -16.78
CA ASP A 215 -1.14 -9.25 -18.15
C ASP A 215 0.22 -8.60 -18.48
N ALA A 216 0.96 -9.24 -19.39
CA ALA A 216 2.27 -8.78 -19.83
C ALA A 216 2.26 -7.41 -20.55
N ASN A 217 1.08 -6.92 -20.98
CA ASN A 217 0.94 -5.61 -21.60
C ASN A 217 0.89 -4.47 -20.55
N HIS A 218 0.71 -4.80 -19.29
CA HIS A 218 0.75 -3.82 -18.19
C HIS A 218 2.16 -3.70 -17.65
N VAL A 219 2.82 -2.63 -18.03
CA VAL A 219 4.15 -2.28 -17.48
C VAL A 219 4.09 -2.06 -15.97
N PHE A 220 2.91 -1.61 -15.45
CA PHE A 220 2.69 -1.35 -14.02
C PHE A 220 1.25 -1.67 -13.60
N PRO A 221 1.00 -2.75 -12.88
CA PRO A 221 -0.30 -3.01 -12.25
C PRO A 221 -0.49 -2.11 -11.00
N ILE A 222 -0.55 -0.79 -11.20
CA ILE A 222 -0.59 0.21 -10.14
C ILE A 222 -1.80 0.03 -9.24
N THR A 223 -1.57 0.05 -7.93
CA THR A 223 -2.62 0.10 -6.91
C THR A 223 -2.21 1.04 -5.78
N ASN A 224 -3.06 1.17 -4.76
CA ASN A 224 -2.67 1.86 -3.53
C ASN A 224 -1.44 1.24 -2.82
N SER A 225 -1.08 -0.02 -3.09
CA SER A 225 0.08 -0.70 -2.47
C SER A 225 1.17 -1.08 -3.47
N TYR A 226 1.05 -0.66 -4.72
CA TYR A 226 2.01 -0.93 -5.77
C TYR A 226 2.26 0.34 -6.60
N PRO A 227 3.32 1.08 -6.32
CA PRO A 227 4.27 0.88 -5.24
C PRO A 227 3.70 1.22 -3.86
N ASN A 228 4.14 0.47 -2.84
CA ASN A 228 4.04 0.84 -1.44
C ASN A 228 5.12 1.88 -1.14
N ILE A 229 4.85 2.90 -0.33
CA ILE A 229 5.80 3.99 -0.14
C ILE A 229 6.16 4.23 1.33
N LEU A 230 7.41 4.62 1.54
CA LEU A 230 7.93 5.05 2.82
C LEU A 230 8.09 6.57 2.81
N THR A 231 7.45 7.22 3.75
CA THR A 231 7.54 8.66 3.96
C THR A 231 8.01 8.98 5.38
N VAL A 232 8.58 10.16 5.54
CA VAL A 232 8.99 10.73 6.82
C VAL A 232 8.61 12.21 6.88
N SER A 233 8.31 12.75 8.06
CA SER A 233 8.14 14.20 8.22
C SER A 233 9.43 14.92 7.82
N ARG A 234 9.31 16.03 7.08
CA ARG A 234 10.47 16.83 6.65
C ARG A 234 11.29 17.30 7.86
N ARG A 235 10.60 17.73 8.91
CA ARG A 235 11.26 18.20 10.13
C ARG A 235 12.17 17.14 10.74
N LEU A 236 11.70 15.90 10.90
CA LEU A 236 12.53 14.82 11.42
C LEU A 236 13.72 14.54 10.51
N ALA A 237 13.51 14.54 9.20
CA ALA A 237 14.55 14.28 8.22
C ALA A 237 15.66 15.36 8.22
N GLU A 238 15.31 16.60 8.49
CA GLU A 238 16.26 17.73 8.56
C GLU A 238 16.96 17.83 9.93
N GLU A 239 16.23 17.56 11.02
CA GLU A 239 16.78 17.68 12.38
C GLU A 239 17.58 16.44 12.82
N ALA A 240 17.25 15.25 12.29
CA ALA A 240 17.87 13.98 12.69
C ALA A 240 18.05 12.99 11.51
N PRO A 241 18.86 13.34 10.51
CA PRO A 241 19.08 12.47 9.35
C PRO A 241 19.61 11.08 9.72
N GLU A 242 20.39 10.96 10.80
CA GLU A 242 20.90 9.69 11.33
C GLU A 242 19.77 8.76 11.81
N VAL A 243 18.68 9.30 12.34
CA VAL A 243 17.49 8.53 12.74
C VAL A 243 16.79 7.97 11.52
N VAL A 244 16.70 8.76 10.44
CA VAL A 244 16.09 8.32 9.18
C VAL A 244 16.93 7.23 8.52
N ILE A 245 18.24 7.40 8.48
CA ILE A 245 19.16 6.41 7.94
C ILE A 245 19.06 5.10 8.73
N GLU A 246 19.08 5.18 10.06
CA GLU A 246 18.96 3.99 10.91
C GLU A 246 17.63 3.27 10.72
N TYR A 247 16.52 4.00 10.62
CA TYR A 247 15.21 3.41 10.33
C TYR A 247 15.24 2.61 9.02
N ILE A 248 15.76 3.20 7.93
CA ILE A 248 15.88 2.52 6.63
C ILE A 248 16.79 1.28 6.72
N LYS A 249 17.91 1.35 7.47
CA LYS A 249 18.79 0.19 7.69
C LYS A 249 18.03 -0.99 8.30
N GLN A 250 17.11 -0.75 9.24
CA GLN A 250 16.31 -1.84 9.82
C GLN A 250 15.29 -2.41 8.81
N LEU A 251 14.78 -1.63 7.88
CA LEU A 251 13.95 -2.13 6.79
C LEU A 251 14.76 -2.96 5.79
N LEU A 252 15.97 -2.52 5.44
CA LEU A 252 16.88 -3.27 4.58
C LEU A 252 17.31 -4.59 5.24
N ARG A 253 17.58 -4.59 6.56
CA ARG A 253 17.82 -5.80 7.36
C ARG A 253 16.64 -6.77 7.28
N ALA A 254 15.41 -6.26 7.39
CA ALA A 254 14.21 -7.07 7.31
C ALA A 254 14.01 -7.67 5.92
N ALA A 255 14.24 -6.90 4.87
CA ALA A 255 14.17 -7.37 3.50
C ALA A 255 15.22 -8.44 3.19
N GLU A 256 16.47 -8.27 3.68
CA GLU A 256 17.52 -9.28 3.50
C GLU A 256 17.19 -10.58 4.24
N TRP A 257 16.72 -10.48 5.48
CA TRP A 257 16.27 -11.64 6.24
C TRP A 257 15.13 -12.37 5.52
N ALA A 258 14.17 -11.64 4.95
CA ALA A 258 13.02 -12.21 4.27
C ALA A 258 13.42 -13.11 3.09
N LYS A 259 14.50 -12.80 2.37
CA LYS A 259 14.97 -13.60 1.23
C LYS A 259 15.23 -15.07 1.60
N HIS A 260 15.60 -15.32 2.85
CA HIS A 260 16.01 -16.64 3.35
C HIS A 260 14.97 -17.29 4.28
N ASN A 261 13.88 -16.59 4.61
CA ASN A 261 12.92 -17.02 5.64
C ASN A 261 11.46 -17.01 5.13
N ARG A 262 11.24 -17.59 3.94
CA ARG A 262 9.92 -17.55 3.27
C ARG A 262 8.77 -18.04 4.15
N SER A 263 8.96 -19.13 4.90
CA SER A 263 7.90 -19.69 5.75
C SER A 263 7.46 -18.71 6.84
N GLU A 264 8.42 -18.11 7.57
CA GLU A 264 8.11 -17.12 8.59
C GLU A 264 7.49 -15.84 8.00
N VAL A 265 7.93 -15.43 6.78
CA VAL A 265 7.32 -14.28 6.08
C VAL A 265 5.85 -14.56 5.77
N LEU A 266 5.52 -15.78 5.31
CA LEU A 266 4.14 -16.17 5.05
C LEU A 266 3.28 -16.13 6.33
N GLU A 267 3.80 -16.60 7.46
CA GLU A 267 3.11 -16.56 8.76
C GLU A 267 2.88 -15.12 9.23
N LEU A 268 3.91 -14.28 9.19
CA LEU A 268 3.82 -12.87 9.56
C LEU A 268 2.80 -12.11 8.69
N PHE A 269 2.82 -12.34 7.39
CA PHE A 269 1.89 -11.67 6.49
C PHE A 269 0.46 -12.22 6.60
N ALA A 270 0.31 -13.50 6.95
CA ALA A 270 -0.99 -14.09 7.27
C ALA A 270 -1.60 -13.42 8.51
N GLU A 271 -0.82 -13.25 9.58
CA GLU A 271 -1.24 -12.49 10.77
C GLU A 271 -1.68 -11.07 10.38
N GLN A 272 -0.86 -10.35 9.64
CA GLN A 272 -1.12 -8.95 9.27
C GLN A 272 -2.36 -8.78 8.38
N THR A 273 -2.62 -9.73 7.49
CA THR A 273 -3.73 -9.67 6.51
C THR A 273 -4.96 -10.46 6.95
N HIS A 274 -4.94 -11.00 8.17
CA HIS A 274 -6.01 -11.86 8.72
C HIS A 274 -6.35 -13.03 7.79
N GLY A 275 -5.34 -13.61 7.13
CA GLY A 275 -5.44 -14.75 6.23
C GLY A 275 -4.73 -15.98 6.77
N THR A 276 -4.57 -16.99 5.91
CA THR A 276 -3.70 -18.13 6.15
C THR A 276 -2.39 -17.98 5.37
N PRO A 277 -1.28 -18.67 5.77
CA PRO A 277 -0.04 -18.69 5.00
C PRO A 277 -0.25 -19.15 3.55
N GLY A 278 -1.15 -20.11 3.31
CA GLY A 278 -1.53 -20.58 1.97
C GLY A 278 -2.20 -19.47 1.14
N GLN A 279 -3.12 -18.72 1.72
CA GLN A 279 -3.76 -17.58 1.05
C GLN A 279 -2.77 -16.47 0.71
N VAL A 280 -1.82 -16.18 1.59
CA VAL A 280 -0.74 -15.23 1.31
C VAL A 280 0.11 -15.74 0.15
N ALA A 281 0.52 -17.00 0.16
CA ALA A 281 1.33 -17.62 -0.89
C ALA A 281 0.64 -17.58 -2.26
N ASN A 282 -0.65 -17.92 -2.31
CA ASN A 282 -1.43 -17.98 -3.55
C ASN A 282 -1.78 -16.61 -4.12
N SER A 283 -1.79 -15.56 -3.26
CA SER A 283 -2.12 -14.18 -3.64
C SER A 283 -0.92 -13.35 -4.13
N ARG A 284 0.26 -13.95 -4.26
CA ARG A 284 1.52 -13.28 -4.62
C ARG A 284 2.35 -14.15 -5.56
N PRO A 285 3.36 -13.60 -6.28
CA PRO A 285 4.40 -14.39 -6.94
C PRO A 285 5.13 -15.29 -5.95
N PHE A 286 5.65 -16.43 -6.41
CA PHE A 286 6.31 -17.42 -5.54
C PHE A 286 7.49 -16.82 -4.75
N ASP A 287 8.22 -15.92 -5.36
CA ASP A 287 9.46 -15.32 -4.84
C ASP A 287 9.28 -13.92 -4.23
N PHE A 288 8.03 -13.46 -4.03
CA PHE A 288 7.70 -12.12 -3.53
C PHE A 288 8.51 -11.70 -2.29
N HIS A 289 8.85 -12.65 -1.43
CA HIS A 289 9.62 -12.43 -0.20
C HIS A 289 11.07 -11.96 -0.47
N ARG A 290 11.56 -12.12 -1.68
CA ARG A 290 12.89 -11.67 -2.11
C ARG A 290 12.89 -10.22 -2.61
N HIS A 291 11.72 -9.63 -2.81
CA HIS A 291 11.53 -8.31 -3.41
C HIS A 291 10.98 -7.26 -2.43
N LEU A 292 11.26 -7.43 -1.13
CA LEU A 292 10.77 -6.53 -0.08
C LEU A 292 11.73 -5.37 0.23
N ALA A 293 12.84 -5.25 -0.50
CA ALA A 293 13.81 -4.18 -0.27
C ALA A 293 13.21 -2.81 -0.67
N THR A 294 13.45 -1.83 0.19
CA THR A 294 13.13 -0.43 -0.11
C THR A 294 14.07 0.07 -1.20
N GLU A 295 13.52 0.66 -2.24
CA GLU A 295 14.22 1.29 -3.35
C GLU A 295 13.71 2.72 -3.59
N LEU A 296 14.28 3.42 -4.56
CA LEU A 296 13.77 4.71 -5.06
C LEU A 296 14.15 4.83 -6.55
N SER A 297 13.61 3.91 -7.36
CA SER A 297 13.90 3.82 -8.78
C SER A 297 13.07 4.79 -9.60
N GLU A 298 13.55 5.15 -10.78
CA GLU A 298 12.81 5.93 -11.78
C GLU A 298 11.47 5.27 -12.11
N ARG A 299 11.46 3.94 -12.28
CA ARG A 299 10.24 3.15 -12.49
C ARG A 299 9.19 3.39 -11.40
N GLY A 300 9.62 3.42 -10.14
CA GLY A 300 8.73 3.67 -9.00
C GLY A 300 8.18 5.09 -8.98
N LEU A 301 9.01 6.08 -9.31
CA LEU A 301 8.59 7.48 -9.40
C LEU A 301 7.58 7.69 -10.54
N LEU A 302 7.79 7.06 -11.70
CA LEU A 302 6.83 7.08 -12.82
C LEU A 302 5.49 6.42 -12.45
N ALA A 303 5.52 5.32 -11.70
CA ALA A 303 4.31 4.69 -11.19
C ALA A 303 3.53 5.61 -10.24
N LEU A 304 4.23 6.35 -9.36
CA LEU A 304 3.60 7.35 -8.49
C LEU A 304 3.06 8.54 -9.27
N GLU A 305 3.76 8.99 -10.32
CA GLU A 305 3.25 10.05 -11.20
C GLU A 305 1.93 9.63 -11.88
N SER A 306 1.86 8.40 -12.38
CA SER A 306 0.63 7.84 -12.94
C SER A 306 -0.50 7.73 -11.90
N GLN A 307 -0.17 7.34 -10.66
CA GLN A 307 -1.15 7.29 -9.58
C GLN A 307 -1.65 8.68 -9.18
N LYS A 308 -0.74 9.65 -9.05
CA LYS A 308 -1.07 11.04 -8.77
C LYS A 308 -2.01 11.61 -9.83
N ARG A 309 -1.73 11.35 -11.11
CA ARG A 309 -2.57 11.79 -12.21
C ARG A 309 -3.99 11.26 -12.11
N LEU A 310 -4.16 9.95 -11.84
CA LEU A 310 -5.49 9.40 -11.61
C LEU A 310 -6.22 10.10 -10.45
N LEU A 311 -5.53 10.34 -9.33
CA LEU A 311 -6.15 11.02 -8.18
C LEU A 311 -6.61 12.44 -8.54
N PHE A 312 -5.84 13.13 -9.37
CA PHE A 312 -6.19 14.44 -9.89
C PHE A 312 -7.42 14.37 -10.83
N ASP A 313 -7.43 13.43 -11.76
CA ASP A 313 -8.54 13.24 -12.71
C ASP A 313 -9.84 12.80 -12.01
N LEU A 314 -9.74 12.13 -10.85
CA LEU A 314 -10.87 11.78 -10.00
C LEU A 314 -11.29 12.90 -9.03
N GLY A 315 -10.59 14.04 -9.00
CA GLY A 315 -10.84 15.14 -8.06
C GLY A 315 -10.55 14.79 -6.59
N ILE A 316 -9.75 13.75 -6.34
CA ILE A 316 -9.33 13.37 -4.98
C ILE A 316 -8.22 14.29 -4.48
N ILE A 317 -7.38 14.77 -5.38
CA ILE A 317 -6.43 15.85 -5.15
C ILE A 317 -6.73 16.99 -6.12
N ASP A 318 -6.54 18.22 -5.66
CA ASP A 318 -6.82 19.46 -6.40
C ASP A 318 -5.54 20.24 -6.76
N GLN A 319 -4.39 19.82 -6.24
CA GLN A 319 -3.10 20.42 -6.50
C GLN A 319 -2.13 19.43 -7.12
N ASP A 320 -1.43 19.87 -8.16
CA ASP A 320 -0.35 19.10 -8.77
C ASP A 320 1.00 19.44 -8.12
N PHE A 321 1.91 18.46 -8.11
CA PHE A 321 3.28 18.62 -7.63
C PHE A 321 4.22 17.63 -8.33
N ALA A 322 5.50 17.99 -8.39
CA ALA A 322 6.51 17.13 -8.98
C ALA A 322 6.93 16.00 -8.03
N ILE A 323 6.69 14.75 -8.39
CA ILE A 323 7.09 13.56 -7.61
C ILE A 323 8.60 13.55 -7.38
N GLU A 324 9.40 13.88 -8.38
CA GLU A 324 10.86 13.92 -8.30
C GLU A 324 11.38 14.90 -7.24
N LYS A 325 10.70 16.06 -7.07
CA LYS A 325 11.06 17.06 -6.05
C LYS A 325 10.61 16.67 -4.63
N TRP A 326 9.67 15.76 -4.53
CA TRP A 326 9.21 15.19 -3.26
C TRP A 326 10.13 14.06 -2.78
N ALA A 327 10.73 13.32 -3.71
CA ALA A 327 11.60 12.20 -3.43
C ALA A 327 12.98 12.68 -2.93
N ASP A 328 13.47 12.06 -1.84
CA ASP A 328 14.78 12.33 -1.27
C ASP A 328 15.57 11.03 -1.06
N GLY A 329 16.41 10.71 -2.04
CA GLY A 329 17.22 9.49 -2.04
C GLY A 329 18.47 9.52 -1.16
N ARG A 330 18.81 10.64 -0.52
CA ARG A 330 20.03 10.77 0.28
C ARG A 330 20.11 9.76 1.41
N PHE A 331 18.99 9.55 2.10
CA PHE A 331 18.90 8.66 3.26
C PHE A 331 19.04 7.19 2.86
N LEU A 332 18.37 6.77 1.79
CA LEU A 332 18.48 5.41 1.26
C LEU A 332 19.91 5.13 0.78
N LYS A 333 20.52 6.07 0.05
CA LYS A 333 21.91 5.95 -0.40
C LYS A 333 22.88 5.79 0.77
N ALA A 334 22.70 6.58 1.83
CA ALA A 334 23.53 6.48 3.03
C ALA A 334 23.32 5.13 3.76
N ALA A 335 22.08 4.69 3.92
CA ALA A 335 21.74 3.41 4.55
C ALA A 335 22.35 2.21 3.79
N LEU A 336 22.30 2.21 2.46
CA LEU A 336 22.92 1.19 1.62
C LEU A 336 24.43 1.18 1.76
N ALA A 337 25.08 2.36 1.76
CA ALA A 337 26.53 2.47 1.96
C ALA A 337 26.98 1.92 3.32
N GLU A 338 26.23 2.22 4.39
CA GLU A 338 26.55 1.75 5.74
C GLU A 338 26.28 0.25 5.94
N THR A 339 25.32 -0.35 5.21
CA THR A 339 25.02 -1.78 5.30
C THR A 339 25.83 -2.64 4.32
N GLY A 340 26.54 -2.01 3.38
CA GLY A 340 27.23 -2.72 2.29
C GLY A 340 26.28 -3.42 1.32
N GLN A 341 24.99 -3.06 1.32
CA GLN A 341 24.00 -3.66 0.44
C GLN A 341 23.96 -2.93 -0.91
N VAL A 342 23.77 -3.70 -1.96
CA VAL A 342 23.51 -3.19 -3.31
C VAL A 342 22.08 -3.57 -3.69
N LEU A 343 21.28 -2.59 -4.09
CA LEU A 343 19.96 -2.87 -4.63
C LEU A 343 20.12 -3.54 -5.98
N THR A 344 19.59 -4.74 -6.12
CA THR A 344 19.39 -5.34 -7.43
C THR A 344 18.11 -4.69 -8.00
N PRO A 345 18.17 -4.04 -9.18
CA PRO A 345 16.95 -3.52 -9.80
C PRO A 345 15.93 -4.64 -9.93
N ALA A 346 14.67 -4.37 -9.53
CA ALA A 346 13.58 -5.27 -9.88
C ALA A 346 13.46 -5.29 -11.41
N ILE A 347 13.51 -6.47 -11.99
CA ILE A 347 13.43 -6.72 -13.45
C ILE A 347 12.05 -6.30 -13.97
#